data_758c2ec276c3816863d13221501bcc96
#
_entry.id   758c2ec276c3816863d13221501bcc96
#
_cell.length_a   1.000
_cell.length_b   1.000
_cell.length_c   1.000
_cell.angle_alpha   90.00
_cell.angle_beta   90.00
_cell.angle_gamma   90.00
#
_symmetry.space_group_name_H-M   'P 1'
#
loop_
_entity.id
_entity.type
_entity.pdbx_description
1 polymer ?
#
loop_
_entity_poly.entity_id
_entity_poly.type
_entity_poly.pdbx_seq_one_letter_code
_entity_poly.pdbx_strand_id
1 'polypeptide(L)'
;HGTRARIRSCYEYVSFLEEYLADLPNLTMAYPEETAVTSPIETWSDDFSMAIAGVPSMVNDFTGGSFMETHYHSQFDNDEFYDEQVYRLHHELFALLILALDETAVVPLQFSPVVQRIHKGLEQCRDICYRADVTGQLGDRRQILLEKIEELESLSDKALRKCREDYEQIAEYNRNYRQMLHEGRDAEAEGLYEQTRELEQKLLVKFK
;
A
#
# COMPACT_ATOMS: atom_id res chain seq x y z
N HIS A 1 15.41 15.35 1.06
CA HIS A 1 14.60 14.77 -0.01
C HIS A 1 15.46 14.57 -1.25
N GLY A 2 15.42 13.36 -1.82
CA GLY A 2 16.11 13.06 -3.07
C GLY A 2 15.25 13.40 -4.29
N THR A 3 15.85 13.29 -5.48
CA THR A 3 15.18 13.49 -6.77
C THR A 3 14.23 12.33 -7.13
N ARG A 4 14.12 11.30 -6.30
CA ARG A 4 13.22 10.15 -6.49
C ARG A 4 11.93 10.33 -5.73
N ALA A 5 10.79 10.18 -6.42
CA ALA A 5 9.49 10.10 -5.77
C ALA A 5 9.20 8.66 -5.36
N ARG A 6 9.53 8.32 -4.13
CA ARG A 6 9.16 7.03 -3.55
C ARG A 6 8.19 7.24 -2.40
N ILE A 7 7.10 6.47 -2.42
CA ILE A 7 6.13 6.41 -1.34
C ILE A 7 6.22 5.01 -0.73
N ARG A 8 6.50 4.95 0.57
CA ARG A 8 6.44 3.70 1.33
C ARG A 8 5.11 3.61 2.04
N SER A 9 4.42 2.49 1.88
CA SER A 9 3.08 2.33 2.44
C SER A 9 2.85 0.94 3.02
N CYS A 10 1.76 0.80 3.76
CA CYS A 10 1.18 -0.51 4.02
C CYS A 10 0.80 -1.20 2.69
N TYR A 11 0.69 -2.53 2.70
CA TYR A 11 0.40 -3.31 1.49
C TYR A 11 -0.90 -2.90 0.81
N GLU A 12 -1.88 -2.50 1.60
CA GLU A 12 -3.24 -2.23 1.18
C GLU A 12 -3.37 -0.98 0.30
N TYR A 13 -2.44 -0.04 0.39
CA TYR A 13 -2.41 1.17 -0.44
C TYR A 13 -1.61 1.04 -1.74
N VAL A 14 -0.87 -0.04 -1.92
CA VAL A 14 0.07 -0.17 -3.06
C VAL A 14 -0.62 0.08 -4.39
N SER A 15 -1.74 -0.60 -4.66
CA SER A 15 -2.43 -0.47 -5.95
C SER A 15 -2.96 0.95 -6.19
N PHE A 16 -3.56 1.57 -5.18
CA PHE A 16 -4.03 2.95 -5.28
C PHE A 16 -2.89 3.93 -5.57
N LEU A 17 -1.76 3.77 -4.88
CA LEU A 17 -0.60 4.66 -5.06
C LEU A 17 0.08 4.45 -6.42
N GLU A 18 0.13 3.23 -6.93
CA GLU A 18 0.65 2.94 -8.27
C GLU A 18 -0.23 3.60 -9.34
N GLU A 19 -1.55 3.49 -9.23
CA GLU A 19 -2.51 4.17 -10.10
C GLU A 19 -2.36 5.69 -10.00
N TYR A 20 -2.32 6.23 -8.78
CA TYR A 20 -2.15 7.67 -8.51
C TYR A 20 -0.87 8.22 -9.15
N LEU A 21 0.26 7.54 -8.99
CA LEU A 21 1.54 7.98 -9.55
C LEU A 21 1.55 7.90 -11.10
N ALA A 22 0.86 6.91 -11.67
CA ALA A 22 0.75 6.74 -13.12
C ALA A 22 -0.09 7.85 -13.78
N ASP A 23 -1.07 8.38 -13.07
CA ASP A 23 -1.98 9.42 -13.57
C ASP A 23 -1.40 10.84 -13.46
N LEU A 24 -0.28 11.03 -12.73
CA LEU A 24 0.33 12.34 -12.56
C LEU A 24 1.11 12.76 -13.82
N PRO A 25 0.69 13.82 -14.50
CA PRO A 25 1.37 14.30 -15.69
C PRO A 25 2.78 14.82 -15.35
N ASN A 26 3.74 14.54 -16.23
CA ASN A 26 5.15 15.00 -16.11
C ASN A 26 5.93 14.46 -14.91
N LEU A 27 5.44 13.44 -14.22
CA LEU A 27 6.14 12.88 -13.09
C LEU A 27 7.54 12.33 -13.47
N THR A 28 7.67 11.73 -14.65
CA THR A 28 8.95 11.28 -15.21
C THR A 28 9.94 12.42 -15.49
N MET A 29 9.47 13.64 -15.79
CA MET A 29 10.33 14.80 -15.93
C MET A 29 10.79 15.36 -14.58
N ALA A 30 9.90 15.35 -13.60
CA ALA A 30 10.20 15.79 -12.23
C ALA A 30 11.07 14.77 -11.46
N TYR A 31 10.88 13.47 -11.74
CA TYR A 31 11.57 12.36 -11.08
C TYR A 31 12.13 11.37 -12.11
N PRO A 32 13.19 11.76 -12.85
CA PRO A 32 13.71 10.95 -13.96
C PRO A 32 14.29 9.59 -13.53
N GLU A 33 14.59 9.43 -12.25
CA GLU A 33 15.28 8.24 -11.75
C GLU A 33 14.37 7.10 -11.27
N GLU A 34 13.10 7.31 -11.06
CA GLU A 34 12.08 6.32 -10.73
C GLU A 34 11.05 6.86 -9.73
N THR A 35 9.80 6.75 -10.11
CA THR A 35 8.67 6.83 -9.19
C THR A 35 8.36 5.41 -8.75
N ALA A 36 8.33 5.13 -7.48
CA ALA A 36 8.07 3.79 -6.99
C ALA A 36 7.23 3.81 -5.71
N VAL A 37 6.34 2.82 -5.62
CA VAL A 37 5.69 2.47 -4.36
C VAL A 37 6.45 1.31 -3.74
N THR A 38 6.83 1.46 -2.48
CA THR A 38 7.49 0.41 -1.71
C THR A 38 6.61 -0.04 -0.55
N SER A 39 6.68 -1.31 -0.20
CA SER A 39 5.96 -1.92 0.92
C SER A 39 6.75 -3.09 1.51
N PRO A 40 6.57 -3.42 2.78
CA PRO A 40 5.73 -2.76 3.77
C PRO A 40 6.36 -1.48 4.32
N ILE A 41 5.61 -0.82 5.22
CA ILE A 41 6.15 0.24 6.08
C ILE A 41 7.27 -0.30 6.97
N GLU A 42 8.19 0.56 7.37
CA GLU A 42 9.30 0.18 8.25
C GLU A 42 8.88 0.17 9.71
N THR A 43 9.33 -0.84 10.46
CA THR A 43 8.97 -1.00 11.88
C THR A 43 9.61 0.04 12.81
N TRP A 44 10.58 0.78 12.32
CA TRP A 44 11.29 1.85 13.04
C TRP A 44 10.80 3.25 12.64
N SER A 45 9.88 3.36 11.69
CA SER A 45 9.30 4.63 11.24
C SER A 45 8.08 5.01 12.09
N ASP A 46 7.85 6.32 12.26
CA ASP A 46 6.77 6.86 13.09
C ASP A 46 5.37 6.41 12.63
N ASP A 47 5.19 6.22 11.34
CA ASP A 47 3.94 5.74 10.75
C ASP A 47 3.60 4.29 11.14
N PHE A 48 4.59 3.50 11.58
CA PHE A 48 4.34 2.14 12.08
C PHE A 48 3.43 2.13 13.31
N SER A 49 3.54 3.13 14.19
CA SER A 49 2.65 3.26 15.35
C SER A 49 1.20 3.47 14.97
N MET A 50 0.95 4.19 13.86
CA MET A 50 -0.39 4.37 13.30
C MET A 50 -0.92 3.06 12.70
N ALA A 51 -0.08 2.36 11.93
CA ALA A 51 -0.46 1.10 11.29
C ALA A 51 -0.84 0.03 12.32
N ILE A 52 -0.08 -0.15 13.42
CA ILE A 52 -0.44 -1.11 14.48
C ILE A 52 -1.70 -0.70 15.24
N ALA A 53 -2.05 0.58 15.24
CA ALA A 53 -3.33 1.07 15.77
C ALA A 53 -4.50 0.84 14.80
N GLY A 54 -4.25 0.30 13.61
CA GLY A 54 -5.24 0.01 12.59
C GLY A 54 -5.58 1.23 11.72
N VAL A 55 -4.64 2.17 11.58
CA VAL A 55 -4.74 3.32 10.68
C VAL A 55 -3.80 3.06 9.50
N PRO A 56 -4.31 2.88 8.27
CA PRO A 56 -3.48 2.73 7.08
C PRO A 56 -2.55 3.93 6.93
N SER A 57 -1.27 3.66 6.68
CA SER A 57 -0.25 4.71 6.67
C SER A 57 0.65 4.64 5.45
N MET A 58 1.20 5.79 5.10
CA MET A 58 2.19 5.96 4.06
C MET A 58 3.11 7.11 4.41
N VAL A 59 4.36 7.02 3.98
CA VAL A 59 5.37 8.06 4.18
C VAL A 59 6.18 8.26 2.90
N ASN A 60 6.83 9.39 2.79
CA ASN A 60 7.85 9.60 1.78
C ASN A 60 9.05 8.69 2.09
N ASP A 61 9.47 7.90 1.11
CA ASP A 61 10.68 7.08 1.25
C ASP A 61 11.91 7.95 0.94
N PHE A 62 12.69 8.24 1.95
CA PHE A 62 13.91 9.02 1.84
C PHE A 62 15.00 8.17 1.20
N THR A 63 15.16 8.28 -0.09
CA THR A 63 16.21 7.57 -0.82
C THR A 63 17.41 8.48 -1.07
N GLY A 64 18.12 8.79 -0.05
CA GLY A 64 19.18 9.77 -0.12
C GLY A 64 20.60 9.24 -0.11
N GLY A 65 20.89 8.04 -0.61
CA GLY A 65 22.27 7.57 -0.68
C GLY A 65 23.05 7.79 0.63
N SER A 66 24.19 8.47 0.55
CA SER A 66 25.04 8.78 1.71
C SER A 66 24.43 9.79 2.69
N PHE A 67 23.34 10.48 2.35
CA PHE A 67 22.72 11.46 3.25
C PHE A 67 22.26 10.84 4.57
N MET A 68 21.68 9.64 4.52
CA MET A 68 21.26 8.90 5.73
C MET A 68 22.43 8.58 6.66
N GLU A 69 23.62 8.39 6.08
CA GLU A 69 24.83 8.03 6.84
C GLU A 69 25.58 9.25 7.37
N THR A 70 25.45 10.40 6.71
CA THR A 70 26.31 11.56 6.95
C THR A 70 25.59 12.76 7.58
N HIS A 71 24.30 12.95 7.30
CA HIS A 71 23.54 14.16 7.68
C HIS A 71 22.35 13.85 8.56
N TYR A 72 21.57 12.81 8.24
CA TYR A 72 20.32 12.51 8.88
C TYR A 72 20.45 12.40 10.42
N HIS A 73 19.58 13.08 11.15
CA HIS A 73 19.59 13.18 12.61
C HIS A 73 20.91 13.70 13.22
N SER A 74 21.63 14.54 12.50
CA SER A 74 22.88 15.13 12.96
C SER A 74 22.87 16.66 12.82
N GLN A 75 23.88 17.31 13.38
CA GLN A 75 24.09 18.76 13.22
C GLN A 75 24.39 19.19 11.77
N PHE A 76 24.67 18.22 10.88
CA PHE A 76 24.96 18.47 9.46
C PHE A 76 23.67 18.42 8.63
N ASP A 77 22.52 18.06 9.22
CA ASP A 77 21.20 18.15 8.57
C ASP A 77 20.70 19.59 8.73
N ASN A 78 21.15 20.43 7.82
CA ASN A 78 20.90 21.86 7.78
C ASN A 78 20.45 22.29 6.38
N ASP A 79 20.20 23.57 6.17
CA ASP A 79 19.69 24.15 4.93
C ASP A 79 20.72 24.25 3.77
N GLU A 80 21.99 23.89 4.00
CA GLU A 80 23.03 23.91 2.97
C GLU A 80 22.70 22.99 1.78
N PHE A 81 21.95 21.90 2.04
CA PHE A 81 21.54 20.92 1.05
C PHE A 81 20.07 21.08 0.61
N TYR A 82 19.46 22.19 0.99
CA TYR A 82 18.09 22.49 0.60
C TYR A 82 18.01 22.80 -0.89
N ASP A 83 17.21 22.02 -1.61
CA ASP A 83 16.85 22.27 -3.01
C ASP A 83 15.37 22.63 -3.08
N GLU A 84 15.09 23.89 -3.42
CA GLU A 84 13.73 24.44 -3.48
C GLU A 84 12.84 23.69 -4.48
N GLN A 85 13.40 23.27 -5.63
CA GLN A 85 12.62 22.57 -6.66
C GLN A 85 12.24 21.17 -6.19
N VAL A 86 13.18 20.42 -5.61
CA VAL A 86 12.93 19.09 -5.06
C VAL A 86 11.91 19.17 -3.92
N TYR A 87 12.09 20.13 -3.03
CA TYR A 87 11.19 20.34 -1.91
C TYR A 87 9.76 20.66 -2.37
N ARG A 88 9.63 21.57 -3.32
CA ARG A 88 8.34 21.95 -3.92
C ARG A 88 7.65 20.75 -4.58
N LEU A 89 8.37 19.97 -5.38
CA LEU A 89 7.83 18.78 -6.05
C LEU A 89 7.27 17.76 -5.05
N HIS A 90 7.98 17.49 -3.95
CA HIS A 90 7.49 16.60 -2.91
C HIS A 90 6.24 17.15 -2.21
N HIS A 91 6.17 18.46 -1.95
CA HIS A 91 4.98 19.09 -1.39
C HIS A 91 3.78 19.01 -2.33
N GLU A 92 3.98 19.30 -3.61
CA GLU A 92 2.94 19.18 -4.63
C GLU A 92 2.44 17.75 -4.75
N LEU A 93 3.34 16.75 -4.75
CA LEU A 93 2.99 15.34 -4.78
C LEU A 93 2.07 14.95 -3.61
N PHE A 94 2.43 15.31 -2.40
CA PHE A 94 1.63 14.96 -1.22
C PHE A 94 0.36 15.80 -1.09
N ALA A 95 0.37 17.06 -1.52
CA ALA A 95 -0.84 17.87 -1.56
C ALA A 95 -1.88 17.30 -2.54
N LEU A 96 -1.44 16.90 -3.72
CA LEU A 96 -2.30 16.23 -4.71
C LEU A 96 -2.79 14.86 -4.21
N LEU A 97 -1.95 14.12 -3.48
CA LEU A 97 -2.35 12.85 -2.87
C LEU A 97 -3.44 13.04 -1.81
N ILE A 98 -3.35 14.08 -1.00
CA ILE A 98 -4.39 14.42 -0.02
C ILE A 98 -5.71 14.73 -0.75
N LEU A 99 -5.67 15.53 -1.81
CA LEU A 99 -6.85 15.83 -2.61
C LEU A 99 -7.43 14.58 -3.28
N ALA A 100 -6.58 13.70 -3.82
CA ALA A 100 -7.02 12.44 -4.41
C ALA A 100 -7.72 11.53 -3.40
N LEU A 101 -7.29 11.53 -2.14
CA LEU A 101 -7.94 10.79 -1.05
C LEU A 101 -9.23 11.47 -0.58
N ASP A 102 -9.26 12.82 -0.55
CA ASP A 102 -10.46 13.60 -0.21
C ASP A 102 -11.62 13.38 -1.21
N GLU A 103 -11.28 13.09 -2.46
CA GLU A 103 -12.23 12.76 -3.52
C GLU A 103 -12.63 11.27 -3.55
N THR A 104 -12.47 10.54 -2.45
CA THR A 104 -12.90 9.14 -2.34
C THR A 104 -14.10 8.99 -1.40
N ALA A 105 -15.14 8.29 -1.86
CA ALA A 105 -16.27 7.91 -1.01
C ALA A 105 -15.92 6.76 -0.06
N VAL A 106 -14.92 5.95 -0.42
CA VAL A 106 -14.42 4.81 0.36
C VAL A 106 -12.91 4.80 0.30
N VAL A 107 -12.25 4.61 1.44
CA VAL A 107 -10.79 4.46 1.49
C VAL A 107 -10.33 3.37 0.51
N PRO A 108 -9.40 3.67 -0.43
CA PRO A 108 -9.05 2.76 -1.53
C PRO A 108 -8.08 1.66 -1.09
N LEU A 109 -8.51 0.82 -0.15
CA LEU A 109 -7.72 -0.30 0.38
C LEU A 109 -7.93 -1.57 -0.44
N GLN A 110 -6.83 -2.16 -0.88
CA GLN A 110 -6.82 -3.45 -1.56
C GLN A 110 -6.07 -4.49 -0.75
N PHE A 111 -6.75 -5.55 -0.33
CA PHE A 111 -6.15 -6.61 0.49
C PHE A 111 -5.47 -7.73 -0.33
N SER A 112 -5.58 -7.70 -1.65
CA SER A 112 -4.91 -8.68 -2.52
C SER A 112 -3.40 -8.80 -2.28
N PRO A 113 -2.63 -7.71 -2.11
CA PRO A 113 -1.19 -7.81 -1.85
C PRO A 113 -0.86 -8.55 -0.54
N VAL A 114 -1.67 -8.37 0.50
CA VAL A 114 -1.52 -9.10 1.77
C VAL A 114 -1.74 -10.60 1.58
N VAL A 115 -2.83 -10.97 0.89
CA VAL A 115 -3.15 -12.38 0.63
C VAL A 115 -2.10 -13.03 -0.28
N GLN A 116 -1.59 -12.31 -1.30
CA GLN A 116 -0.49 -12.77 -2.15
C GLN A 116 0.78 -13.04 -1.33
N ARG A 117 1.07 -12.21 -0.34
CA ARG A 117 2.21 -12.42 0.56
C ARG A 117 2.06 -13.68 1.40
N ILE A 118 0.84 -13.94 1.90
CA ILE A 118 0.51 -15.19 2.62
C ILE A 118 0.68 -16.40 1.68
N HIS A 119 0.12 -16.33 0.48
CA HIS A 119 0.22 -17.41 -0.52
C HIS A 119 1.67 -17.75 -0.84
N LYS A 120 2.51 -16.74 -1.10
CA LYS A 120 3.95 -16.93 -1.31
C LYS A 120 4.65 -17.56 -0.10
N GLY A 121 4.23 -17.23 1.11
CA GLY A 121 4.73 -17.87 2.34
C GLY A 121 4.36 -19.36 2.40
N LEU A 122 3.15 -19.73 1.99
CA LEU A 122 2.70 -21.14 1.92
C LEU A 122 3.51 -21.94 0.90
N GLU A 123 3.79 -21.38 -0.29
CA GLU A 123 4.67 -22.01 -1.29
C GLU A 123 6.06 -22.30 -0.70
N GLN A 124 6.64 -21.34 0.02
CA GLN A 124 7.92 -21.53 0.70
C GLN A 124 7.86 -22.65 1.75
N CYS A 125 6.78 -22.72 2.53
CA CYS A 125 6.57 -23.79 3.50
C CYS A 125 6.46 -25.15 2.80
N ARG A 126 5.79 -25.23 1.67
CA ARG A 126 5.70 -26.44 0.84
C ARG A 126 7.09 -26.91 0.39
N ASP A 127 7.90 -26.00 -0.13
CA ASP A 127 9.27 -26.28 -0.56
C ASP A 127 10.14 -26.79 0.60
N ILE A 128 9.99 -26.22 1.79
CA ILE A 128 10.68 -26.69 2.98
C ILE A 128 10.25 -28.12 3.33
N CYS A 129 8.95 -28.43 3.28
CA CYS A 129 8.43 -29.77 3.53
C CYS A 129 9.04 -30.80 2.55
N TYR A 130 9.16 -30.44 1.27
CA TYR A 130 9.78 -31.31 0.25
C TYR A 130 11.28 -31.54 0.51
N ARG A 131 12.01 -30.48 0.87
CA ARG A 131 13.47 -30.58 1.17
C ARG A 131 13.74 -31.39 2.44
N ALA A 132 12.92 -31.20 3.47
CA ALA A 132 13.05 -31.94 4.74
C ALA A 132 12.81 -33.43 4.59
N ASP A 133 12.06 -33.88 3.57
CA ASP A 133 11.85 -35.29 3.27
C ASP A 133 13.14 -36.00 2.90
N VAL A 134 14.04 -35.34 2.16
CA VAL A 134 15.36 -35.88 1.81
C VAL A 134 16.19 -36.25 3.03
N THR A 135 15.97 -35.56 4.15
CA THR A 135 16.65 -35.80 5.44
C THR A 135 15.87 -36.69 6.40
N GLY A 136 14.64 -37.09 6.03
CA GLY A 136 13.76 -37.92 6.88
C GLY A 136 13.30 -37.25 8.18
N GLN A 137 13.45 -35.93 8.31
CA GLN A 137 13.19 -35.20 9.56
C GLN A 137 11.71 -35.09 9.92
N LEU A 138 10.82 -35.05 8.93
CA LEU A 138 9.40 -34.85 9.14
C LEU A 138 8.61 -36.14 9.28
N GLY A 139 9.10 -37.26 8.70
CA GLY A 139 8.43 -38.55 8.76
C GLY A 139 6.94 -38.46 8.36
N ASP A 140 6.07 -39.17 9.11
CA ASP A 140 4.62 -39.18 8.82
C ASP A 140 3.93 -37.81 8.93
N ARG A 141 4.53 -36.85 9.61
CA ARG A 141 3.99 -35.51 9.76
C ARG A 141 4.02 -34.69 8.45
N ARG A 142 4.91 -35.11 7.52
CA ARG A 142 5.02 -34.40 6.21
C ARG A 142 3.71 -34.39 5.46
N GLN A 143 3.04 -35.56 5.38
CA GLN A 143 1.78 -35.65 4.64
C GLN A 143 0.70 -34.72 5.21
N ILE A 144 0.59 -34.70 6.56
CA ILE A 144 -0.36 -33.84 7.28
C ILE A 144 -0.07 -32.36 7.01
N LEU A 145 1.23 -31.96 6.99
CA LEU A 145 1.61 -30.58 6.70
C LEU A 145 1.27 -30.19 5.26
N LEU A 146 1.54 -31.05 4.29
CA LEU A 146 1.22 -30.80 2.88
C LEU A 146 -0.29 -30.64 2.66
N GLU A 147 -1.12 -31.50 3.24
CA GLU A 147 -2.58 -31.39 3.18
C GLU A 147 -3.08 -30.07 3.78
N LYS A 148 -2.49 -29.61 4.89
CA LYS A 148 -2.83 -28.32 5.49
C LYS A 148 -2.38 -27.12 4.63
N ILE A 149 -1.23 -27.22 4.00
CA ILE A 149 -0.75 -26.18 3.07
C ILE A 149 -1.70 -26.09 1.87
N GLU A 150 -2.11 -27.21 1.26
CA GLU A 150 -3.05 -27.22 0.14
C GLU A 150 -4.43 -26.62 0.52
N GLU A 151 -4.92 -26.96 1.73
CA GLU A 151 -6.15 -26.35 2.26
C GLU A 151 -6.03 -24.81 2.37
N LEU A 152 -4.94 -24.32 2.96
CA LEU A 152 -4.68 -22.89 3.14
C LEU A 152 -4.47 -22.16 1.80
N GLU A 153 -3.82 -22.79 0.81
CA GLU A 153 -3.67 -22.23 -0.52
C GLU A 153 -5.02 -22.08 -1.23
N SER A 154 -5.88 -23.09 -1.13
CA SER A 154 -7.25 -23.02 -1.69
C SER A 154 -8.06 -21.90 -1.04
N LEU A 155 -7.89 -21.66 0.27
CA LEU A 155 -8.52 -20.54 0.98
C LEU A 155 -7.94 -19.20 0.53
N SER A 156 -6.62 -19.11 0.36
CA SER A 156 -5.98 -17.88 -0.11
C SER A 156 -6.40 -17.51 -1.53
N ASP A 157 -6.60 -18.48 -2.43
CA ASP A 157 -7.10 -18.24 -3.78
C ASP A 157 -8.53 -17.69 -3.79
N LYS A 158 -9.38 -18.20 -2.90
CA LYS A 158 -10.75 -17.66 -2.71
C LYS A 158 -10.71 -16.25 -2.16
N ALA A 159 -9.84 -15.98 -1.18
CA ALA A 159 -9.65 -14.67 -0.59
C ALA A 159 -9.13 -13.67 -1.62
N LEU A 160 -8.17 -14.07 -2.49
CA LEU A 160 -7.65 -13.23 -3.57
C LEU A 160 -8.74 -12.78 -4.54
N ARG A 161 -9.61 -13.71 -4.98
CA ARG A 161 -10.73 -13.33 -5.85
C ARG A 161 -11.65 -12.33 -5.16
N LYS A 162 -12.01 -12.59 -3.92
CA LYS A 162 -12.90 -11.70 -3.15
C LYS A 162 -12.28 -10.32 -2.92
N CYS A 163 -10.99 -10.24 -2.59
CA CYS A 163 -10.31 -8.96 -2.42
C CYS A 163 -10.25 -8.14 -3.71
N ARG A 164 -10.12 -8.78 -4.89
CA ARG A 164 -10.18 -8.09 -6.18
C ARG A 164 -11.57 -7.55 -6.47
N GLU A 165 -12.61 -8.39 -6.30
CA GLU A 165 -14.02 -7.96 -6.46
C GLU A 165 -14.35 -6.79 -5.54
N ASP A 166 -13.94 -6.84 -4.27
CA ASP A 166 -14.16 -5.76 -3.30
C ASP A 166 -13.46 -4.47 -3.76
N TYR A 167 -12.23 -4.56 -4.27
CA TYR A 167 -11.49 -3.39 -4.76
C TYR A 167 -12.09 -2.79 -6.02
N GLU A 168 -12.52 -3.62 -6.97
CA GLU A 168 -13.23 -3.15 -8.18
C GLU A 168 -14.51 -2.38 -7.80
N GLN A 169 -15.25 -2.86 -6.80
CA GLN A 169 -16.43 -2.17 -6.27
C GLN A 169 -16.08 -0.83 -5.63
N ILE A 170 -15.01 -0.78 -4.82
CA ILE A 170 -14.50 0.46 -4.22
C ILE A 170 -14.10 1.46 -5.32
N ALA A 171 -13.38 1.01 -6.33
CA ALA A 171 -12.97 1.84 -7.45
C ALA A 171 -14.16 2.41 -8.24
N GLU A 172 -15.22 1.64 -8.39
CA GLU A 172 -16.48 2.10 -9.00
C GLU A 172 -17.16 3.18 -8.16
N TYR A 173 -17.30 2.96 -6.85
CA TYR A 173 -17.87 3.97 -5.94
C TYR A 173 -17.06 5.27 -5.98
N ASN A 174 -15.75 5.20 -5.94
CA ASN A 174 -14.89 6.38 -5.95
C ASN A 174 -14.94 7.12 -7.28
N ARG A 175 -15.01 6.42 -8.42
CA ARG A 175 -15.23 7.06 -9.74
C ARG A 175 -16.56 7.82 -9.79
N ASN A 176 -17.64 7.21 -9.33
CA ASN A 176 -18.98 7.82 -9.31
C ASN A 176 -19.02 9.04 -8.38
N TYR A 177 -18.42 8.94 -7.21
CA TYR A 177 -18.32 10.02 -6.24
C TYR A 177 -17.57 11.22 -6.81
N ARG A 178 -16.38 11.00 -7.36
CA ARG A 178 -15.56 12.03 -8.00
C ARG A 178 -16.29 12.69 -9.16
N GLN A 179 -16.97 11.90 -9.99
CA GLN A 179 -17.77 12.46 -11.08
C GLN A 179 -18.88 13.38 -10.57
N MET A 180 -19.60 12.98 -9.52
CA MET A 180 -20.65 13.81 -8.91
C MET A 180 -20.12 15.13 -8.39
N LEU A 181 -18.96 15.11 -7.71
CA LEU A 181 -18.30 16.33 -7.22
C LEU A 181 -17.90 17.26 -8.38
N HIS A 182 -17.30 16.73 -9.44
CA HIS A 182 -16.89 17.54 -10.60
C HIS A 182 -18.08 18.09 -11.40
N GLU A 183 -19.25 17.44 -11.34
CA GLU A 183 -20.49 17.91 -11.95
C GLU A 183 -21.28 18.88 -11.04
N GLY A 184 -20.79 19.17 -9.84
CA GLY A 184 -21.48 20.01 -8.85
C GLY A 184 -22.74 19.38 -8.26
N ARG A 185 -22.80 18.05 -8.22
CA ARG A 185 -23.92 17.27 -7.68
C ARG A 185 -23.66 16.90 -6.22
N ASP A 186 -23.36 17.90 -5.40
CA ASP A 186 -22.85 17.71 -4.04
C ASP A 186 -23.82 16.90 -3.14
N ALA A 187 -25.12 17.14 -3.25
CA ALA A 187 -26.11 16.40 -2.46
C ALA A 187 -26.18 14.91 -2.83
N GLU A 188 -25.93 14.56 -4.10
CA GLU A 188 -25.90 13.16 -4.54
C GLU A 188 -24.59 12.51 -4.13
N ALA A 189 -23.48 13.24 -4.19
CA ALA A 189 -22.17 12.80 -3.69
C ALA A 189 -22.24 12.51 -2.19
N GLU A 190 -22.81 13.40 -1.39
CA GLU A 190 -23.01 13.18 0.05
C GLU A 190 -23.88 11.94 0.32
N GLY A 191 -24.97 11.77 -0.43
CA GLY A 191 -25.81 10.57 -0.34
C GLY A 191 -25.07 9.27 -0.66
N LEU A 192 -24.17 9.27 -1.66
CA LEU A 192 -23.32 8.13 -1.97
C LEU A 192 -22.30 7.87 -0.86
N TYR A 193 -21.67 8.92 -0.33
CA TYR A 193 -20.73 8.82 0.79
C TYR A 193 -21.37 8.17 2.02
N GLU A 194 -22.57 8.60 2.41
CA GLU A 194 -23.29 8.00 3.53
C GLU A 194 -23.65 6.52 3.31
N GLN A 195 -23.99 6.13 2.08
CA GLN A 195 -24.25 4.73 1.73
C GLN A 195 -22.99 3.85 1.84
N THR A 196 -21.83 4.40 1.53
CA THR A 196 -20.54 3.66 1.56
C THR A 196 -19.89 3.62 2.93
N ARG A 197 -20.34 4.43 3.88
CA ARG A 197 -19.75 4.54 5.22
C ARG A 197 -19.66 3.22 5.99
N GLU A 198 -20.68 2.37 5.89
CA GLU A 198 -20.67 1.04 6.51
C GLU A 198 -19.63 0.11 5.84
N LEU A 199 -19.46 0.24 4.52
CA LEU A 199 -18.45 -0.52 3.78
C LEU A 199 -17.05 -0.12 4.22
N GLU A 200 -16.79 1.17 4.33
CA GLU A 200 -15.52 1.71 4.82
C GLU A 200 -15.16 1.19 6.22
N GLN A 201 -16.11 1.23 7.16
CA GLN A 201 -15.90 0.68 8.50
C GLN A 201 -15.55 -0.81 8.48
N LYS A 202 -16.19 -1.60 7.63
CA LYS A 202 -15.87 -3.03 7.46
C LYS A 202 -14.47 -3.25 6.89
N LEU A 203 -14.02 -2.39 5.97
CA LEU A 203 -12.67 -2.46 5.41
C LEU A 203 -11.62 -2.13 6.47
N LEU A 204 -11.81 -1.06 7.23
CA LEU A 204 -10.90 -0.67 8.30
C LEU A 204 -10.81 -1.72 9.43
N VAL A 205 -11.88 -2.48 9.68
CA VAL A 205 -11.82 -3.64 10.61
C VAL A 205 -10.96 -4.76 10.03
N LYS A 206 -10.99 -5.01 8.72
CA LYS A 206 -10.11 -6.01 8.07
C LYS A 206 -8.63 -5.63 8.13
N PHE A 207 -8.33 -4.34 8.17
CA PHE A 207 -6.96 -3.82 8.28
C PHE A 207 -6.33 -4.13 9.65
N LYS A 208 -7.11 -4.15 10.72
CA LYS A 208 -6.67 -4.48 12.09
C LYS A 208 -6.42 -5.97 12.27
#